data_1960d5716db03f796889bc528580192e
#
_entry.id   1960d5716db03f796889bc528580192e
#
_cell.length_a   1.000
_cell.length_b   1.000
_cell.length_c   1.000
_cell.angle_alpha   90.00
_cell.angle_beta   90.00
_cell.angle_gamma   90.00
#
_symmetry.space_group_name_H-M   'P 1'
#
loop_
_entity.id
_entity.type
_entity.pdbx_description
1 polymer ?
#
loop_
_entity_poly.entity_id
_entity_poly.type
_entity_poly.pdbx_seq_one_letter_code
_entity_poly.pdbx_strand_id
1 'polypeptide(L)'
;MPRVIHFELAADDPERAVKFYQDVFGWQINKWDGPEDYWLVTTGEAGTPGIDGGIMRRREGASVINTIDVDSVDAAVAKITASGGTVVAPKMAVPGVGYMAYCLDTEGNTFGLMQGDPSAA
;
A
#
# COMPACT_ATOMS: atom_id res chain seq x y z
N MET A 1 -16.16 5.89 -5.39
CA MET A 1 -15.13 6.42 -6.28
C MET A 1 -13.78 5.91 -5.84
N PRO A 2 -13.03 5.19 -6.67
CA PRO A 2 -11.68 4.74 -6.30
C PRO A 2 -10.76 5.91 -6.02
N ARG A 3 -10.09 5.87 -4.87
CA ARG A 3 -9.20 6.94 -4.42
C ARG A 3 -7.90 6.36 -3.91
N VAL A 4 -6.83 7.15 -3.98
CA VAL A 4 -5.60 6.82 -3.27
C VAL A 4 -5.85 7.05 -1.78
N ILE A 5 -5.72 6.00 -0.98
CA ILE A 5 -5.99 6.05 0.46
C ILE A 5 -4.78 5.67 1.32
N HIS A 6 -3.70 5.23 0.69
CA HIS A 6 -2.55 4.69 1.40
C HIS A 6 -1.33 4.80 0.50
N PHE A 7 -0.17 5.05 1.09
CA PHE A 7 1.11 5.01 0.35
C PHE A 7 2.01 3.96 0.97
N GLU A 8 2.95 3.46 0.18
CA GLU A 8 4.01 2.59 0.68
C GLU A 8 5.35 3.13 0.23
N LEU A 9 6.27 3.26 1.18
CA LEU A 9 7.65 3.67 0.93
C LEU A 9 8.54 2.44 1.02
N ALA A 10 9.28 2.17 -0.07
CA ALA A 10 10.24 1.08 -0.08
C ALA A 10 11.55 1.55 0.52
N ALA A 11 12.13 0.73 1.39
CA ALA A 11 13.38 1.05 2.07
C ALA A 11 14.33 -0.12 2.04
N ASP A 12 15.61 0.16 1.76
CA ASP A 12 16.66 -0.85 1.86
C ASP A 12 16.92 -1.19 3.33
N ASP A 13 16.82 -0.17 4.19
CA ASP A 13 16.90 -0.31 5.64
C ASP A 13 15.69 0.38 6.27
N PRO A 14 14.60 -0.36 6.53
CA PRO A 14 13.37 0.23 7.05
C PRO A 14 13.54 0.96 8.38
N GLU A 15 14.35 0.44 9.29
CA GLU A 15 14.55 1.10 10.60
C GLU A 15 15.24 2.45 10.43
N ARG A 16 16.16 2.57 9.50
CA ARG A 16 16.81 3.84 9.17
C ARG A 16 15.81 4.81 8.56
N ALA A 17 14.94 4.35 7.67
CA ALA A 17 13.89 5.17 7.08
C ALA A 17 12.89 5.64 8.15
N VAL A 18 12.48 4.75 9.05
CA VAL A 18 11.59 5.08 10.17
C VAL A 18 12.17 6.23 10.98
N LYS A 19 13.44 6.12 11.37
CA LYS A 19 14.09 7.17 12.15
C LYS A 19 14.12 8.49 11.40
N PHE A 20 14.42 8.46 10.11
CA PHE A 20 14.45 9.67 9.28
C PHE A 20 13.11 10.41 9.32
N TYR A 21 12.01 9.69 9.02
CA TYR A 21 10.69 10.32 8.94
C TYR A 21 10.17 10.76 10.30
N GLN A 22 10.48 10.02 11.36
CA GLN A 22 10.15 10.44 12.73
C GLN A 22 10.90 11.72 13.11
N ASP A 23 12.19 11.78 12.84
CA ASP A 23 13.02 12.92 13.23
C ASP A 23 12.67 14.19 12.45
N VAL A 24 12.38 14.04 11.15
CA VAL A 24 12.14 15.21 10.28
C VAL A 24 10.70 15.71 10.37
N PHE A 25 9.72 14.81 10.33
CA PHE A 25 8.31 15.18 10.20
C PHE A 25 7.49 14.86 11.44
N GLY A 26 8.04 14.16 12.41
CA GLY A 26 7.32 13.80 13.63
C GLY A 26 6.23 12.74 13.40
N TRP A 27 6.28 11.99 12.32
CA TRP A 27 5.30 10.94 12.07
C TRP A 27 5.38 9.87 13.14
N GLN A 28 4.22 9.29 13.48
CA GLN A 28 4.16 8.14 14.38
C GLN A 28 4.29 6.87 13.55
N ILE A 29 5.30 6.08 13.85
CA ILE A 29 5.59 4.87 13.07
C ILE A 29 5.74 3.70 14.01
N ASN A 30 4.94 2.66 13.81
CA ASN A 30 4.94 1.47 14.64
C ASN A 30 5.07 0.23 13.76
N LYS A 31 5.92 -0.70 14.20
CA LYS A 31 6.05 -1.95 13.47
C LYS A 31 4.77 -2.75 13.59
N TRP A 32 4.26 -3.24 12.44
CA TRP A 32 3.12 -4.13 12.39
C TRP A 32 3.48 -5.47 13.01
N ASP A 33 2.57 -6.05 13.76
CA ASP A 33 2.78 -7.34 14.41
C ASP A 33 2.32 -8.54 13.56
N GLY A 34 2.03 -8.29 12.29
CA GLY A 34 1.68 -9.33 11.34
C GLY A 34 2.89 -10.13 10.84
N PRO A 35 2.65 -11.05 9.89
CA PRO A 35 3.68 -12.01 9.47
C PRO A 35 4.83 -11.41 8.66
N GLU A 36 4.66 -10.22 8.09
CA GLU A 36 5.68 -9.57 7.29
C GLU A 36 6.25 -8.35 7.99
N ASP A 37 7.49 -8.00 7.67
CA ASP A 37 8.12 -6.78 8.14
C ASP A 37 7.47 -5.58 7.46
N TYR A 38 6.68 -4.83 8.22
CA TYR A 38 5.94 -3.68 7.75
C TYR A 38 5.79 -2.68 8.88
N TRP A 39 6.00 -1.41 8.60
CA TRP A 39 5.88 -0.34 9.59
C TRP A 39 4.71 0.54 9.22
N LEU A 40 3.75 0.66 10.14
CA LEU A 40 2.55 1.49 9.96
C LEU A 40 2.90 2.94 10.25
N VAL A 41 2.59 3.80 9.30
CA VAL A 41 2.91 5.23 9.36
C VAL A 41 1.64 6.04 9.53
N THR A 42 1.57 6.82 10.61
CA THR A 42 0.49 7.78 10.84
C THR A 42 1.06 9.17 10.65
N THR A 43 0.57 9.88 9.65
CA THR A 43 1.08 11.20 9.27
C THR A 43 0.36 12.35 9.94
N GLY A 44 -0.83 12.11 10.51
CA GLY A 44 -1.61 13.13 11.18
C GLY A 44 -2.82 12.56 11.89
N GLU A 45 -3.61 13.45 12.49
CA GLU A 45 -4.82 13.05 13.20
C GLU A 45 -5.91 12.63 12.22
N ALA A 46 -6.73 11.67 12.65
CA ALA A 46 -7.90 11.23 11.87
C ALA A 46 -8.82 12.42 11.59
N GLY A 47 -9.33 12.50 10.37
CA GLY A 47 -10.22 13.58 9.94
C GLY A 47 -9.52 14.83 9.44
N THR A 48 -8.20 14.93 9.56
CA THR A 48 -7.43 16.02 8.92
C THR A 48 -7.05 15.62 7.50
N PRO A 49 -6.82 16.59 6.60
CA PRO A 49 -6.38 16.27 5.24
C PRO A 49 -5.05 15.53 5.23
N GLY A 50 -4.99 14.48 4.42
CA GLY A 50 -3.80 13.65 4.26
C GLY A 50 -4.13 12.18 4.30
N ILE A 51 -3.12 11.36 4.09
CA ILE A 51 -3.24 9.91 4.13
C ILE A 51 -2.12 9.32 4.98
N ASP A 52 -2.40 8.17 5.55
CA ASP A 52 -1.41 7.36 6.24
C ASP A 52 -0.84 6.31 5.30
N GLY A 53 0.21 5.63 5.72
CA GLY A 53 0.83 4.66 4.84
C GLY A 53 1.66 3.63 5.59
N GLY A 54 2.66 3.13 4.90
CA GLY A 54 3.57 2.13 5.44
C GLY A 54 4.97 2.27 4.87
N ILE A 55 5.90 1.67 5.59
CA ILE A 55 7.27 1.49 5.13
C ILE A 55 7.52 -0.01 5.08
N MET A 56 8.12 -0.47 4.00
CA MET A 56 8.40 -1.88 3.78
C MET A 56 9.80 -2.05 3.20
N ARG A 57 10.32 -3.27 3.28
CA ARG A 57 11.59 -3.58 2.61
C ARG A 57 11.42 -3.45 1.11
N ARG A 58 12.43 -2.88 0.46
CA ARG A 58 12.41 -2.67 -0.98
C ARG A 58 12.32 -4.01 -1.70
N ARG A 59 11.40 -4.08 -2.64
CA ARG A 59 11.32 -5.15 -3.62
C ARG A 59 11.83 -4.61 -4.95
N GLU A 60 12.23 -5.50 -5.82
CA GLU A 60 12.80 -5.12 -7.11
C GLU A 60 11.89 -4.12 -7.85
N GLY A 61 12.46 -3.00 -8.25
CA GLY A 61 11.77 -1.96 -9.01
C GLY A 61 10.82 -1.06 -8.23
N ALA A 62 10.62 -1.29 -6.94
CA ALA A 62 9.69 -0.51 -6.14
C ALA A 62 10.37 0.69 -5.47
N SER A 63 9.68 1.83 -5.44
CA SER A 63 10.11 3.01 -4.67
C SER A 63 8.96 3.55 -3.82
N VAL A 64 7.97 4.19 -4.42
CA VAL A 64 6.76 4.64 -3.76
C VAL A 64 5.58 4.01 -4.47
N ILE A 65 4.66 3.43 -3.72
CA ILE A 65 3.48 2.77 -4.26
C ILE A 65 2.25 3.44 -3.63
N ASN A 66 1.33 3.91 -4.46
CA ASN A 66 0.04 4.38 -4.01
C ASN A 66 -0.96 3.24 -4.03
N THR A 67 -1.77 3.12 -2.99
CA THR A 67 -2.82 2.12 -2.91
C THR A 67 -4.17 2.77 -3.16
N ILE A 68 -4.93 2.18 -4.07
CA ILE A 68 -6.25 2.67 -4.49
C ILE A 68 -7.32 1.79 -3.87
N ASP A 69 -8.30 2.43 -3.23
CA ASP A 69 -9.45 1.75 -2.65
C ASP A 69 -10.41 1.35 -3.76
N VAL A 70 -10.78 0.08 -3.80
CA VAL A 70 -11.72 -0.47 -4.79
C VAL A 70 -12.77 -1.33 -4.10
N ASP A 71 -13.95 -1.41 -4.70
CA ASP A 71 -15.03 -2.26 -4.20
C ASP A 71 -14.71 -3.75 -4.42
N SER A 72 -14.03 -4.06 -5.51
CA SER A 72 -13.67 -5.44 -5.87
C SER A 72 -12.32 -5.45 -6.58
N VAL A 73 -11.37 -6.15 -6.00
CA VAL A 73 -10.05 -6.37 -6.63
C VAL A 73 -10.24 -7.12 -7.95
N ASP A 74 -11.11 -8.14 -7.97
CA ASP A 74 -11.32 -8.93 -9.19
C ASP A 74 -11.87 -8.09 -10.34
N ALA A 75 -12.87 -7.23 -10.06
CA ALA A 75 -13.43 -6.35 -11.07
C ALA A 75 -12.42 -5.30 -11.54
N ALA A 76 -11.65 -4.74 -10.62
CA ALA A 76 -10.61 -3.76 -10.94
C ALA A 76 -9.52 -4.37 -11.83
N VAL A 77 -9.05 -5.57 -11.48
CA VAL A 77 -8.04 -6.27 -12.27
C VAL A 77 -8.53 -6.53 -13.69
N ALA A 78 -9.79 -6.91 -13.87
CA ALA A 78 -10.36 -7.11 -15.20
C ALA A 78 -10.30 -5.83 -16.04
N LYS A 79 -10.67 -4.69 -15.46
CA LYS A 79 -10.59 -3.40 -16.15
C LYS A 79 -9.16 -2.97 -16.44
N ILE A 80 -8.26 -3.16 -15.49
CA ILE A 80 -6.84 -2.83 -15.64
C ILE A 80 -6.26 -3.61 -16.82
N THR A 81 -6.49 -4.90 -16.86
CA THR A 81 -5.98 -5.76 -17.94
C THR A 81 -6.56 -5.35 -19.29
N ALA A 82 -7.87 -5.08 -19.34
CA ALA A 82 -8.52 -4.65 -20.59
C ALA A 82 -8.04 -3.28 -21.07
N SER A 83 -7.51 -2.45 -20.16
CA SER A 83 -7.05 -1.09 -20.48
C SER A 83 -5.54 -0.98 -20.68
N GLY A 84 -4.84 -2.08 -20.73
CA GLY A 84 -3.40 -2.09 -21.03
C GLY A 84 -2.48 -2.17 -19.82
N GLY A 85 -3.03 -2.28 -18.62
CA GLY A 85 -2.25 -2.53 -17.41
C GLY A 85 -1.90 -4.00 -17.23
N THR A 86 -1.09 -4.27 -16.22
CA THR A 86 -0.57 -5.63 -15.95
C THR A 86 -0.66 -5.93 -14.46
N VAL A 87 -1.04 -7.15 -14.11
CA VAL A 87 -0.99 -7.63 -12.73
C VAL A 87 0.43 -8.10 -12.42
N VAL A 88 1.03 -7.54 -11.38
CA VAL A 88 2.39 -7.91 -10.93
C VAL A 88 2.31 -8.92 -9.80
N ALA A 89 1.43 -8.68 -8.83
CA ALA A 89 1.16 -9.61 -7.73
C ALA A 89 -0.35 -9.83 -7.67
N PRO A 90 -0.83 -11.08 -7.84
CA PRO A 90 -2.25 -11.36 -7.89
C PRO A 90 -2.92 -11.14 -6.54
N LYS A 91 -4.25 -11.13 -6.56
CA LYS A 91 -5.08 -10.97 -5.37
C LYS A 91 -4.62 -11.88 -4.24
N MET A 92 -4.42 -11.28 -3.07
CA MET A 92 -4.06 -12.00 -1.86
C MET A 92 -4.86 -11.46 -0.68
N ALA A 93 -5.14 -12.32 0.29
CA ALA A 93 -5.79 -11.90 1.51
C ALA A 93 -4.79 -11.29 2.48
N VAL A 94 -5.20 -10.18 3.11
CA VAL A 94 -4.57 -9.65 4.31
C VAL A 94 -5.54 -9.94 5.44
N PRO A 95 -5.30 -10.97 6.27
CA PRO A 95 -6.29 -11.43 7.23
C PRO A 95 -6.82 -10.31 8.13
N GLY A 96 -8.15 -10.23 8.23
CA GLY A 96 -8.83 -9.22 9.03
C GLY A 96 -8.86 -7.81 8.43
N VAL A 97 -8.19 -7.59 7.31
CA VAL A 97 -8.08 -6.28 6.66
C VAL A 97 -8.81 -6.25 5.32
N GLY A 98 -8.49 -7.18 4.43
CA GLY A 98 -9.11 -7.20 3.11
C GLY A 98 -8.30 -7.99 2.11
N TYR A 99 -8.47 -7.63 0.84
CA TYR A 99 -7.77 -8.25 -0.28
C TYR A 99 -6.99 -7.19 -1.01
N MET A 100 -5.79 -7.54 -1.46
CA MET A 100 -4.92 -6.61 -2.17
C MET A 100 -4.34 -7.25 -3.42
N ALA A 101 -3.88 -6.40 -4.33
CA ALA A 101 -3.10 -6.80 -5.50
C ALA A 101 -2.16 -5.66 -5.86
N TYR A 102 -1.11 -5.98 -6.60
CA TYR A 102 -0.22 -4.97 -7.18
C TYR A 102 -0.26 -5.07 -8.69
N CYS A 103 -0.29 -3.92 -9.34
CA CYS A 103 -0.41 -3.80 -10.79
C CYS A 103 0.55 -2.76 -11.33
N LEU A 104 0.76 -2.78 -12.63
CA LEU A 104 1.43 -1.72 -13.38
C LEU A 104 0.40 -0.98 -14.23
N ASP A 105 0.53 0.34 -14.30
CA ASP A 105 -0.22 1.13 -15.29
C ASP A 105 0.44 1.02 -16.67
N THR A 106 -0.08 1.76 -17.64
CA THR A 106 0.45 1.73 -19.03
C THR A 106 1.85 2.31 -19.14
N GLU A 107 2.31 3.03 -18.14
CA GLU A 107 3.61 3.70 -18.13
C GLU A 107 4.64 2.99 -17.25
N GLY A 108 4.30 1.82 -16.74
CA GLY A 108 5.19 1.02 -15.90
C GLY A 108 5.22 1.43 -14.44
N ASN A 109 4.30 2.27 -13.98
CA ASN A 109 4.22 2.62 -12.57
C ASN A 109 3.48 1.55 -11.79
N THR A 110 4.06 1.13 -10.67
CA THR A 110 3.41 0.17 -9.77
C THR A 110 2.39 0.90 -8.89
N PHE A 111 1.22 0.32 -8.75
CA PHE A 111 0.21 0.77 -7.80
C PHE A 111 -0.44 -0.44 -7.13
N GLY A 112 -1.01 -0.20 -5.95
CA GLY A 112 -1.72 -1.23 -5.20
C GLY A 112 -3.23 -1.04 -5.27
N LEU A 113 -3.94 -2.14 -5.09
CA LEU A 113 -5.39 -2.15 -4.90
C LEU A 113 -5.69 -2.69 -3.52
N MET A 114 -6.70 -2.13 -2.87
CA MET A 114 -7.20 -2.64 -1.60
C MET A 114 -8.73 -2.70 -1.62
N GLN A 115 -9.26 -3.87 -1.34
CA GLN A 115 -10.67 -4.11 -1.09
C GLN A 115 -10.82 -4.39 0.39
N GLY A 116 -11.39 -3.45 1.15
CA GLY A 116 -11.58 -3.63 2.59
C GLY A 116 -12.60 -4.73 2.87
N ASP A 117 -12.24 -5.68 3.72
CA ASP A 117 -13.12 -6.77 4.15
C ASP A 117 -12.60 -7.35 5.47
N PRO A 118 -13.25 -7.03 6.60
CA PRO A 118 -12.81 -7.55 7.91
C PRO A 118 -12.86 -9.07 8.01
N SER A 119 -13.61 -9.74 7.14
CA SER A 119 -13.75 -11.19 7.13
C SER A 119 -12.68 -11.89 6.25
N ALA A 120 -11.77 -11.14 5.62
CA ALA A 120 -10.70 -11.73 4.82
C ALA A 120 -9.84 -12.67 5.66
N ALA A 121 -9.52 -13.81 5.09
CA ALA A 121 -8.78 -14.88 5.78
C ALA A 121 -7.73 -15.50 4.88
#